data_8b4d243dd11f0d932ae70b868abc766b
#
_entry.id   8b4d243dd11f0d932ae70b868abc766b
#
_cell.length_a   1.000
_cell.length_b   1.000
_cell.length_c   1.000
_cell.angle_alpha   90.00
_cell.angle_beta   90.00
_cell.angle_gamma   90.00
#
_symmetry.space_group_name_H-M   'P 1'
#
loop_
_entity.id
_entity.type
_entity.pdbx_description
1 polymer ?
#
loop_
_entity_poly.entity_id
_entity_poly.type
_entity_poly.pdbx_seq_one_letter_code
_entity_poly.pdbx_strand_id
1 'polypeptide(L)'
;MHQTNQENRFRAWELLLDREEFRESTLRRLRTEEESPVLVLATCQRLEVYGHRLPDLEGVSIRHEWTEARAVERFARIAAGLESRILGELEVMGQVRQAYKDFHLVHGANWQELDRIFQQGVSLG
;
A
#
# COMPACT_ATOMS: atom_id res chain seq x y z
N MET A 1 -0.33 27.91 2.98
CA MET A 1 -1.44 26.99 2.78
C MET A 1 -1.23 25.72 3.54
N HIS A 2 -2.15 25.35 4.34
CA HIS A 2 -2.03 24.16 5.15
C HIS A 2 -2.89 23.05 4.59
N GLN A 3 -2.33 21.89 4.52
CA GLN A 3 -3.14 20.72 4.30
C GLN A 3 -3.79 20.34 5.61
N THR A 4 -5.00 19.90 5.53
CA THR A 4 -5.68 19.41 6.74
C THR A 4 -5.04 18.10 7.16
N ASN A 5 -5.19 17.76 8.44
CA ASN A 5 -4.71 16.48 8.94
C ASN A 5 -5.35 15.30 8.19
N GLN A 6 -6.57 15.52 7.69
CA GLN A 6 -7.26 14.47 6.94
C GLN A 6 -6.58 14.15 5.62
N GLU A 7 -6.02 15.17 4.97
CA GLU A 7 -5.34 14.97 3.69
C GLU A 7 -4.03 14.21 3.84
N ASN A 8 -3.39 14.34 5.00
CA ASN A 8 -2.11 13.69 5.28
C ASN A 8 -2.26 12.46 6.17
N ARG A 9 -3.49 11.99 6.36
CA ARG A 9 -3.75 10.84 7.19
C ARG A 9 -3.27 9.58 6.47
N PHE A 10 -2.55 8.74 7.19
CA PHE A 10 -2.13 7.47 6.63
C PHE A 10 -3.32 6.53 6.53
N ARG A 11 -3.46 5.89 5.39
CA ARG A 11 -4.58 4.98 5.11
C ARG A 11 -4.12 3.74 4.38
N ALA A 12 -4.91 2.72 4.51
CA ALA A 12 -4.71 1.48 3.79
C ALA A 12 -6.03 1.04 3.19
N TRP A 13 -5.97 0.47 2.00
CA TRP A 13 -7.16 -0.03 1.31
C TRP A 13 -6.90 -1.42 0.79
N GLU A 14 -7.90 -2.28 0.96
CA GLU A 14 -7.92 -3.55 0.25
C GLU A 14 -8.92 -3.42 -0.89
N LEU A 15 -8.47 -3.73 -2.10
CA LEU A 15 -9.24 -3.49 -3.30
C LEU A 15 -9.68 -4.80 -3.93
N LEU A 16 -10.87 -4.77 -4.55
CA LEU A 16 -11.37 -5.85 -5.37
C LEU A 16 -11.47 -5.36 -6.80
N LEU A 17 -10.96 -6.15 -7.72
CA LEU A 17 -11.13 -5.86 -9.14
C LEU A 17 -12.45 -6.44 -9.60
N ASP A 18 -13.24 -5.63 -10.32
CA ASP A 18 -14.50 -6.10 -10.88
C ASP A 18 -14.24 -7.17 -11.94
N ARG A 19 -13.13 -7.03 -12.67
CA ARG A 19 -12.70 -8.00 -13.67
C ARG A 19 -11.20 -8.15 -13.62
N GLU A 20 -10.73 -9.38 -13.77
CA GLU A 20 -9.30 -9.66 -13.78
C GLU A 20 -8.56 -8.93 -14.89
N GLU A 21 -9.24 -8.67 -15.99
CA GLU A 21 -8.62 -7.95 -17.11
C GLU A 21 -8.20 -6.53 -16.76
N PHE A 22 -8.76 -5.96 -15.68
CA PHE A 22 -8.37 -4.61 -15.24
C PHE A 22 -7.11 -4.60 -14.38
N ARG A 23 -6.56 -5.76 -14.04
CA ARG A 23 -5.45 -5.84 -13.10
C ARG A 23 -4.22 -5.07 -13.57
N GLU A 24 -3.79 -5.32 -14.79
CA GLU A 24 -2.60 -4.67 -15.33
C GLU A 24 -2.73 -3.15 -15.36
N SER A 25 -3.85 -2.65 -15.87
CA SER A 25 -4.05 -1.21 -15.96
C SER A 25 -4.19 -0.57 -14.59
N THR A 26 -4.83 -1.25 -13.66
CA THR A 26 -4.98 -0.76 -12.30
C THR A 26 -3.61 -0.65 -11.61
N LEU A 27 -2.79 -1.69 -11.73
CA LEU A 27 -1.45 -1.67 -11.13
C LEU A 27 -0.60 -0.57 -11.73
N ARG A 28 -0.67 -0.39 -13.05
CA ARG A 28 0.06 0.69 -13.70
C ARG A 28 -0.38 2.04 -13.20
N ARG A 29 -1.68 2.26 -13.11
CA ARG A 29 -2.22 3.53 -12.63
C ARG A 29 -1.76 3.82 -11.19
N LEU A 30 -1.80 2.82 -10.34
CA LEU A 30 -1.37 2.98 -8.94
C LEU A 30 0.12 3.27 -8.84
N ARG A 31 0.93 2.58 -9.62
CA ARG A 31 2.38 2.69 -9.53
C ARG A 31 2.93 3.97 -10.15
N THR A 32 2.16 4.62 -10.99
CA THR A 32 2.60 5.85 -11.64
C THR A 32 2.03 7.11 -10.99
N GLU A 33 1.29 6.97 -9.92
CA GLU A 33 0.73 8.13 -9.22
C GLU A 33 1.83 8.96 -8.57
N GLU A 34 1.88 10.25 -8.87
CA GLU A 34 2.91 11.14 -8.34
C GLU A 34 2.40 12.19 -7.37
N GLU A 35 1.14 12.62 -7.52
CA GLU A 35 0.60 13.67 -6.65
C GLU A 35 0.43 13.19 -5.22
N SER A 36 0.01 11.95 -5.06
CA SER A 36 -0.12 11.33 -3.76
C SER A 36 0.28 9.87 -3.94
N PRO A 37 1.59 9.61 -3.97
CA PRO A 37 2.07 8.26 -4.28
C PRO A 37 1.67 7.26 -3.21
N VAL A 38 1.54 6.02 -3.64
CA VAL A 38 1.10 4.94 -2.78
C VAL A 38 2.06 3.76 -2.91
N LEU A 39 2.14 2.98 -1.83
CA LEU A 39 2.81 1.70 -1.87
C LEU A 39 1.78 0.64 -2.25
N VAL A 40 2.13 -0.20 -3.22
CA VAL A 40 1.20 -1.19 -3.78
C VAL A 40 1.69 -2.59 -3.44
N LEU A 41 0.84 -3.36 -2.82
CA LEU A 41 1.11 -4.77 -2.53
C LEU A 41 0.12 -5.61 -3.32
N ALA A 42 0.61 -6.24 -4.38
CA ALA A 42 -0.21 -7.08 -5.24
C ALA A 42 0.26 -8.51 -5.14
N THR A 43 -0.59 -9.36 -4.61
CA THR A 43 -0.33 -10.80 -4.55
C THR A 43 -1.41 -11.52 -5.33
N CYS A 44 -1.32 -12.82 -5.44
CA CYS A 44 -2.33 -13.58 -6.14
C CYS A 44 -3.69 -13.51 -5.47
N GLN A 45 -3.72 -13.18 -4.17
CA GLN A 45 -4.96 -13.16 -3.40
C GLN A 45 -5.40 -11.79 -2.95
N ARG A 46 -4.50 -10.80 -3.00
CA ARG A 46 -4.79 -9.49 -2.43
C ARG A 46 -4.24 -8.37 -3.28
N LEU A 47 -4.96 -7.28 -3.28
CA LEU A 47 -4.47 -6.02 -3.80
C LEU A 47 -4.67 -4.99 -2.68
N GLU A 48 -3.58 -4.56 -2.06
CA GLU A 48 -3.62 -3.59 -0.98
C GLU A 48 -2.78 -2.38 -1.34
N VAL A 49 -3.27 -1.23 -0.94
CA VAL A 49 -2.66 0.05 -1.27
C VAL A 49 -2.53 0.85 0.01
N TYR A 50 -1.39 1.50 0.19
CA TYR A 50 -1.09 2.26 1.40
C TYR A 50 -0.61 3.65 1.02
N GLY A 51 -1.15 4.67 1.66
CA GLY A 51 -0.76 6.05 1.38
C GLY A 51 -1.72 7.02 2.01
N HIS A 52 -1.78 8.23 1.46
CA HIS A 52 -2.68 9.25 1.97
C HIS A 52 -4.00 9.29 1.22
N ARG A 53 -3.97 9.02 -0.06
CA ARG A 53 -5.16 9.11 -0.89
C ARG A 53 -5.12 8.06 -1.98
N LEU A 54 -6.25 7.42 -2.19
CA LEU A 54 -6.38 6.45 -3.27
C LEU A 54 -6.70 7.19 -4.57
N PRO A 55 -5.93 6.96 -5.64
CA PRO A 55 -6.26 7.57 -6.93
C PRO A 55 -7.61 7.06 -7.46
N ASP A 56 -8.20 7.81 -8.37
CA ASP A 56 -9.41 7.36 -9.04
C ASP A 56 -9.09 6.14 -9.91
N LEU A 57 -9.86 5.09 -9.73
CA LEU A 57 -9.66 3.82 -10.41
C LEU A 57 -10.97 3.34 -11.00
N GLU A 58 -10.92 2.81 -12.21
CA GLU A 58 -12.06 2.20 -12.84
C GLU A 58 -12.09 0.70 -12.57
N GLY A 59 -13.29 0.16 -12.40
CA GLY A 59 -13.45 -1.28 -12.25
C GLY A 59 -12.88 -1.84 -10.96
N VAL A 60 -12.84 -1.01 -9.92
CA VAL A 60 -12.25 -1.38 -8.64
C VAL A 60 -13.21 -0.97 -7.54
N SER A 61 -13.41 -1.87 -6.59
CA SER A 61 -14.21 -1.60 -5.39
C SER A 61 -13.32 -1.65 -4.17
N ILE A 62 -13.63 -0.86 -3.15
CA ILE A 62 -12.92 -0.91 -1.88
C ILE A 62 -13.59 -1.96 -1.03
N ARG A 63 -12.85 -2.99 -0.65
CA ARG A 63 -13.35 -4.02 0.22
C ARG A 63 -13.20 -3.64 1.69
N HIS A 64 -12.03 -3.10 2.06
CA HIS A 64 -11.76 -2.63 3.41
C HIS A 64 -10.94 -1.35 3.34
N GLU A 65 -11.13 -0.51 4.34
CA GLU A 65 -10.32 0.68 4.52
C GLU A 65 -9.89 0.77 5.99
N TRP A 66 -8.61 1.07 6.21
CA TRP A 66 -8.08 1.31 7.54
C TRP A 66 -7.49 2.71 7.58
N THR A 67 -7.58 3.39 8.72
CA THR A 67 -7.07 4.76 8.83
C THR A 67 -6.15 4.89 10.03
N GLU A 68 -5.15 5.74 9.88
CA GLU A 68 -4.21 6.13 10.95
C GLU A 68 -3.59 4.93 11.65
N ALA A 69 -3.74 4.81 12.96
CA ALA A 69 -3.09 3.76 13.73
C ALA A 69 -3.45 2.35 13.23
N ARG A 70 -4.71 2.16 12.79
CA ARG A 70 -5.13 0.86 12.27
C ARG A 70 -4.48 0.55 10.93
N ALA A 71 -4.25 1.58 10.12
CA ALA A 71 -3.57 1.40 8.84
C ALA A 71 -2.10 1.06 9.06
N VAL A 72 -1.45 1.73 10.01
CA VAL A 72 -0.07 1.43 10.38
C VAL A 72 0.04 0.00 10.88
N GLU A 73 -0.88 -0.40 11.76
CA GLU A 73 -0.90 -1.76 12.28
C GLU A 73 -1.10 -2.77 11.17
N ARG A 74 -2.03 -2.49 10.25
CA ARG A 74 -2.29 -3.37 9.12
C ARG A 74 -1.02 -3.58 8.30
N PHE A 75 -0.32 -2.51 7.98
CA PHE A 75 0.90 -2.61 7.20
C PHE A 75 1.96 -3.43 7.93
N ALA A 76 2.15 -3.15 9.22
CA ALA A 76 3.14 -3.87 10.02
C ALA A 76 2.83 -5.36 10.09
N ARG A 77 1.54 -5.72 10.24
CA ARG A 77 1.14 -7.12 10.30
C ARG A 77 1.41 -7.85 8.99
N ILE A 78 1.10 -7.21 7.87
CA ILE A 78 1.37 -7.80 6.55
C ILE A 78 2.88 -7.95 6.36
N ALA A 79 3.65 -6.92 6.71
CA ALA A 79 5.10 -6.96 6.57
C ALA A 79 5.73 -8.03 7.43
N ALA A 80 5.13 -8.32 8.58
CA ALA A 80 5.61 -9.37 9.47
C ALA A 80 5.10 -10.76 9.10
N GLY A 81 4.26 -10.86 8.06
CA GLY A 81 3.69 -12.14 7.64
C GLY A 81 2.54 -12.64 8.50
N LEU A 82 2.05 -11.79 9.41
CA LEU A 82 1.02 -12.22 10.37
C LEU A 82 -0.36 -12.43 9.74
N GLU A 83 -0.58 -11.85 8.56
CA GLU A 83 -1.84 -12.00 7.85
C GLU A 83 -1.78 -13.09 6.79
N SER A 84 -0.62 -13.66 6.59
CA SER A 84 -0.45 -14.74 5.63
C SER A 84 -0.68 -16.07 6.31
N ARG A 85 -1.28 -16.99 5.59
CA ARG A 85 -1.48 -18.33 6.10
C ARG A 85 -0.63 -19.29 5.33
N ILE A 86 -0.07 -20.26 6.04
CA ILE A 86 0.60 -21.38 5.43
C ILE A 86 1.81 -20.91 4.62
N LEU A 87 1.94 -21.37 3.41
CA LEU A 87 3.16 -21.29 2.62
C LEU A 87 3.44 -19.91 2.05
N GLY A 88 2.48 -19.00 2.13
CA GLY A 88 2.66 -17.68 1.52
C GLY A 88 3.40 -16.65 2.36
N GLU A 89 3.70 -16.96 3.62
CA GLU A 89 4.26 -15.96 4.52
C GLU A 89 5.57 -15.34 4.05
N LEU A 90 6.54 -16.17 3.72
CA LEU A 90 7.84 -15.65 3.30
C LEU A 90 7.74 -14.92 1.97
N GLU A 91 6.89 -15.41 1.08
CA GLU A 91 6.67 -14.76 -0.19
C GLU A 91 6.06 -13.37 -0.01
N VAL A 92 5.03 -13.27 0.84
CA VAL A 92 4.37 -11.99 1.11
C VAL A 92 5.34 -11.01 1.75
N MET A 93 6.15 -11.46 2.70
CA MET A 93 7.16 -10.60 3.33
C MET A 93 8.14 -10.07 2.30
N GLY A 94 8.58 -10.94 1.38
CA GLY A 94 9.48 -10.52 0.31
C GLY A 94 8.83 -9.51 -0.62
N GLN A 95 7.56 -9.70 -0.92
CA GLN A 95 6.82 -8.78 -1.77
C GLN A 95 6.64 -7.42 -1.10
N VAL A 96 6.38 -7.39 0.21
CA VAL A 96 6.27 -6.13 0.94
C VAL A 96 7.59 -5.38 0.93
N ARG A 97 8.70 -6.08 1.16
CA ARG A 97 10.01 -5.45 1.13
C ARG A 97 10.34 -4.90 -0.24
N GLN A 98 9.99 -5.63 -1.28
CA GLN A 98 10.22 -5.15 -2.64
C GLN A 98 9.36 -3.93 -2.95
N ALA A 99 8.09 -3.95 -2.53
CA ALA A 99 7.20 -2.82 -2.72
C ALA A 99 7.74 -1.57 -2.01
N TYR A 100 8.29 -1.75 -0.80
CA TYR A 100 8.90 -0.63 -0.11
C TYR A 100 10.13 -0.11 -0.84
N LYS A 101 10.98 -0.99 -1.32
CA LYS A 101 12.17 -0.56 -2.07
C LYS A 101 11.78 0.26 -3.29
N ASP A 102 10.76 -0.20 -4.01
CA ASP A 102 10.28 0.52 -5.19
C ASP A 102 9.75 1.90 -4.82
N PHE A 103 8.95 1.97 -3.75
CA PHE A 103 8.43 3.25 -3.27
C PHE A 103 9.57 4.19 -2.85
N HIS A 104 10.49 3.67 -2.04
CA HIS A 104 11.59 4.45 -1.52
C HIS A 104 12.45 5.03 -2.63
N LEU A 105 12.75 4.23 -3.63
CA LEU A 105 13.62 4.64 -4.72
C LEU A 105 13.03 5.80 -5.50
N VAL A 106 11.73 5.76 -5.74
CA VAL A 106 11.07 6.77 -6.57
C VAL A 106 10.59 7.96 -5.74
N HIS A 107 10.05 7.71 -4.55
CA HIS A 107 9.33 8.72 -3.79
C HIS A 107 9.94 9.06 -2.43
N GLY A 108 10.89 8.30 -1.94
CA GLY A 108 11.38 8.44 -0.57
C GLY A 108 11.87 9.84 -0.23
N ALA A 109 12.56 10.50 -1.16
CA ALA A 109 13.11 11.82 -0.90
C ALA A 109 12.03 12.89 -0.76
N ASN A 110 10.97 12.79 -1.55
CA ASN A 110 9.90 13.79 -1.57
C ASN A 110 8.75 13.48 -0.62
N TRP A 111 8.70 12.26 -0.12
CA TRP A 111 7.61 11.80 0.77
C TRP A 111 8.19 11.14 2.00
N GLN A 112 9.04 11.89 2.71
CA GLN A 112 9.85 11.34 3.80
C GLN A 112 9.03 10.78 4.95
N GLU A 113 7.94 11.45 5.30
CA GLU A 113 7.12 10.99 6.42
C GLU A 113 6.46 9.65 6.09
N LEU A 114 5.90 9.56 4.90
CA LEU A 114 5.28 8.34 4.44
C LEU A 114 6.32 7.21 4.30
N ASP A 115 7.46 7.55 3.73
CA ASP A 115 8.56 6.60 3.60
C ASP A 115 8.99 6.04 4.95
N ARG A 116 9.02 6.89 5.96
CA ARG A 116 9.40 6.48 7.32
C ARG A 116 8.41 5.48 7.90
N ILE A 117 7.12 5.70 7.66
CA ILE A 117 6.10 4.77 8.13
C ILE A 117 6.32 3.40 7.50
N PHE A 118 6.56 3.35 6.20
CA PHE A 118 6.81 2.09 5.51
C PHE A 118 8.10 1.43 6.02
N GLN A 119 9.17 2.22 6.17
CA GLN A 119 10.44 1.70 6.65
C GLN A 119 10.29 1.05 8.02
N GLN A 120 9.58 1.71 8.93
CA GLN A 120 9.37 1.17 10.27
C GLN A 120 8.57 -0.11 10.23
N GLY A 121 7.54 -0.18 9.41
CA GLY A 121 6.73 -1.39 9.27
C GLY A 121 7.55 -2.56 8.76
N VAL A 122 8.37 -2.33 7.76
CA VAL A 122 9.22 -3.38 7.19
C VAL A 122 10.28 -3.82 8.20
N SER A 123 10.82 -2.89 8.97
CA SER A 123 11.85 -3.20 9.96
C SER A 123 11.32 -4.03 11.11
N LEU A 124 10.05 -3.88 11.45
CA LEU A 124 9.43 -4.67 12.51
C LEU A 124 9.14 -6.12 12.07
N GLY A 125 9.02 -6.32 10.77
CA GLY A 125 8.84 -7.65 10.22
C GLY A 125 10.17 -8.34 9.98
#